data_fdd813e912043adf070873ad3d408d5c
#
_entry.id   fdd813e912043adf070873ad3d408d5c
#
_cell.length_a   1.000
_cell.length_b   1.000
_cell.length_c   1.000
_cell.angle_alpha   90.00
_cell.angle_beta   90.00
_cell.angle_gamma   90.00
#
_symmetry.space_group_name_H-M   'P 1'
#
loop_
_entity.id
_entity.type
_entity.pdbx_description
1 polymer ?
#
loop_
_entity_poly.entity_id
_entity_poly.type
_entity_poly.pdbx_seq_one_letter_code
_entity_poly.pdbx_strand_id
1 'polypeptide(L)'
;MESLHFLYRTVPGRMVLKVLTQPSVSEICGRFLDSSLSKCLICPFVKKNQIDLSEYELEQIGSFNDFFSRKIKEDRRSIDRDSEHLIAPCDGLLSVWKIEEGTVLPIKQSHYTVSSLLRNEKIAKHYQDGYCLVFRLCVDHYHRYCYVDSGKKSRNIHLPGIFHTVRPVALDQLPVYTENSR
;
A
#
# COMPACT_ATOMS: atom_id res chain seq x y z
N MET A 1 13.84 15.32 2.16
CA MET A 1 13.54 14.68 3.47
C MET A 1 13.08 15.69 4.53
N GLU A 2 13.63 16.88 4.55
CA GLU A 2 13.31 17.93 5.56
C GLU A 2 11.84 18.37 5.60
N SER A 3 11.19 18.54 4.44
CA SER A 3 9.78 18.98 4.36
C SER A 3 8.81 18.02 5.06
N LEU A 4 9.00 16.70 4.94
CA LEU A 4 8.15 15.73 5.63
C LEU A 4 8.41 15.72 7.14
N HIS A 5 9.66 15.90 7.58
CA HIS A 5 9.97 16.04 9.00
C HIS A 5 9.30 17.28 9.60
N PHE A 6 9.30 18.41 8.88
CA PHE A 6 8.57 19.60 9.30
C PHE A 6 7.07 19.31 9.46
N LEU A 7 6.43 18.68 8.44
CA LEU A 7 5.00 18.40 8.45
C LEU A 7 4.56 17.49 9.62
N TYR A 8 5.33 16.46 9.92
CA TYR A 8 4.93 15.47 10.93
C TYR A 8 5.42 15.79 12.35
N ARG A 9 6.52 16.54 12.52
CA ARG A 9 7.18 16.76 13.81
C ARG A 9 6.97 18.15 14.41
N THR A 10 6.43 19.11 13.66
CA THR A 10 6.18 20.47 14.19
C THR A 10 4.70 20.78 14.30
N VAL A 11 4.34 21.67 15.22
CA VAL A 11 2.95 22.10 15.39
C VAL A 11 2.40 22.77 14.13
N PRO A 12 3.07 23.81 13.55
CA PRO A 12 2.58 24.42 12.32
C PRO A 12 2.55 23.44 11.13
N GLY A 13 3.54 22.53 11.05
CA GLY A 13 3.56 21.49 10.03
C GLY A 13 2.35 20.57 10.12
N ARG A 14 1.93 20.15 11.31
CA ARG A 14 0.72 19.33 11.51
C ARG A 14 -0.57 20.05 11.13
N MET A 15 -0.65 21.37 11.28
CA MET A 15 -1.78 22.15 10.79
C MET A 15 -1.89 22.11 9.27
N VAL A 16 -0.77 22.28 8.56
CA VAL A 16 -0.70 22.13 7.11
C VAL A 16 -1.01 20.69 6.70
N LEU A 17 -0.46 19.71 7.40
CA LEU A 17 -0.68 18.29 7.13
C LEU A 17 -2.17 17.91 7.19
N LYS A 18 -2.91 18.47 8.15
CA LYS A 18 -4.36 18.28 8.29
C LYS A 18 -5.14 18.60 6.99
N VAL A 19 -4.69 19.60 6.25
CA VAL A 19 -5.28 19.98 4.95
C VAL A 19 -4.78 19.03 3.86
N LEU A 20 -3.47 18.79 3.81
CA LEU A 20 -2.85 17.97 2.76
C LEU A 20 -3.29 16.50 2.75
N THR A 21 -3.71 15.98 3.89
CA THR A 21 -4.16 14.57 4.03
C THR A 21 -5.66 14.39 3.77
N GLN A 22 -6.40 15.46 3.43
CA GLN A 22 -7.81 15.35 3.10
C GLN A 22 -8.03 14.56 1.80
N PRO A 23 -9.11 13.77 1.71
CA PRO A 23 -9.45 13.02 0.51
C PRO A 23 -9.54 13.89 -0.76
N SER A 24 -10.12 15.09 -0.66
CA SER A 24 -10.23 16.03 -1.78
C SER A 24 -8.88 16.46 -2.34
N VAL A 25 -7.89 16.71 -1.49
CA VAL A 25 -6.53 17.08 -1.94
C VAL A 25 -5.87 15.89 -2.63
N SER A 26 -6.02 14.70 -2.06
CA SER A 26 -5.51 13.47 -2.69
C SER A 26 -6.16 13.20 -4.05
N GLU A 27 -7.46 13.46 -4.19
CA GLU A 27 -8.18 13.32 -5.46
C GLU A 27 -7.66 14.30 -6.53
N ILE A 28 -7.43 15.56 -6.16
CA ILE A 28 -6.84 16.56 -7.09
C ILE A 28 -5.44 16.11 -7.54
N CYS A 29 -4.61 15.65 -6.59
CA CYS A 29 -3.29 15.12 -6.93
C CYS A 29 -3.40 13.88 -7.83
N GLY A 30 -4.34 12.98 -7.56
CA GLY A 30 -4.62 11.79 -8.36
C GLY A 30 -4.97 12.16 -9.81
N ARG A 31 -5.90 13.11 -10.01
CA ARG A 31 -6.28 13.60 -11.34
C ARG A 31 -5.10 14.21 -12.11
N PHE A 32 -4.22 14.93 -11.42
CA PHE A 32 -2.98 15.41 -12.05
C PHE A 32 -2.09 14.24 -12.47
N LEU A 33 -1.90 13.24 -11.60
CA LEU A 33 -1.08 12.08 -11.88
C LEU A 33 -1.66 11.14 -12.95
N ASP A 34 -2.98 11.22 -13.22
CA ASP A 34 -3.66 10.55 -14.33
C ASP A 34 -3.51 11.32 -15.66
N SER A 35 -3.09 12.58 -15.62
CA SER A 35 -2.92 13.38 -16.81
C SER A 35 -1.61 13.08 -17.54
N SER A 36 -1.58 13.36 -18.85
CA SER A 36 -0.36 13.21 -19.68
C SER A 36 0.79 14.14 -19.24
N LEU A 37 0.46 15.25 -18.57
CA LEU A 37 1.46 16.19 -18.05
C LEU A 37 2.35 15.54 -16.98
N SER A 38 1.81 14.57 -16.25
CA SER A 38 2.54 13.87 -15.19
C SER A 38 3.66 12.95 -15.70
N LYS A 39 3.70 12.67 -17.01
CA LYS A 39 4.77 11.83 -17.64
C LYS A 39 6.16 12.38 -17.39
N CYS A 40 6.32 13.70 -17.26
CA CYS A 40 7.63 14.30 -16.94
C CYS A 40 8.21 13.84 -15.62
N LEU A 41 7.37 13.32 -14.69
CA LEU A 41 7.80 12.80 -13.39
C LEU A 41 8.38 11.39 -13.48
N ILE A 42 8.12 10.64 -14.56
CA ILE A 42 8.49 9.22 -14.67
C ILE A 42 10.01 9.05 -14.69
N CYS A 43 10.71 9.75 -15.58
CA CYS A 43 12.16 9.58 -15.74
C CYS A 43 12.95 9.94 -14.45
N PRO A 44 12.70 11.06 -13.77
CA PRO A 44 13.32 11.36 -12.48
C PRO A 44 13.01 10.30 -11.41
N PHE A 45 11.77 9.81 -11.39
CA PHE A 45 11.33 8.80 -10.42
C PHE A 45 12.05 7.46 -10.62
N VAL A 46 12.15 6.98 -11.87
CA VAL A 46 12.87 5.76 -12.24
C VAL A 46 14.34 5.86 -11.84
N LYS A 47 15.01 6.94 -12.20
CA LYS A 47 16.43 7.16 -11.87
C LYS A 47 16.67 7.20 -10.36
N LYS A 48 15.82 7.94 -9.63
CA LYS A 48 15.96 8.10 -8.17
C LYS A 48 15.78 6.79 -7.42
N ASN A 49 14.86 5.94 -7.88
CA ASN A 49 14.51 4.69 -7.21
C ASN A 49 15.17 3.47 -7.85
N GLN A 50 16.04 3.65 -8.86
CA GLN A 50 16.78 2.60 -9.56
C GLN A 50 15.87 1.46 -10.07
N ILE A 51 14.70 1.84 -10.64
CA ILE A 51 13.70 0.87 -11.10
C ILE A 51 14.20 0.21 -12.38
N ASP A 52 14.32 -1.12 -12.37
CA ASP A 52 14.56 -1.90 -13.59
C ASP A 52 13.26 -1.99 -14.40
N LEU A 53 13.32 -1.49 -15.63
CA LEU A 53 12.18 -1.47 -16.54
C LEU A 53 12.17 -2.64 -17.52
N SER A 54 13.17 -3.50 -17.50
CA SER A 54 13.34 -4.58 -18.49
C SER A 54 12.20 -5.59 -18.53
N GLU A 55 11.53 -5.79 -17.37
CA GLU A 55 10.45 -6.76 -17.21
C GLU A 55 9.04 -6.19 -17.49
N TYR A 56 8.92 -4.89 -17.79
CA TYR A 56 7.61 -4.23 -17.87
C TYR A 56 7.20 -3.88 -19.30
N GLU A 57 5.88 -3.84 -19.52
CA GLU A 57 5.26 -3.27 -20.71
C GLU A 57 5.19 -1.75 -20.59
N LEU A 58 5.84 -1.02 -21.49
CA LEU A 58 5.93 0.44 -21.41
C LEU A 58 5.18 1.17 -22.53
N GLU A 59 4.65 0.43 -23.52
CA GLU A 59 4.09 1.01 -24.74
C GLU A 59 2.81 1.84 -24.51
N GLN A 60 2.03 1.50 -23.50
CA GLN A 60 0.71 2.12 -23.21
C GLN A 60 0.72 3.10 -22.04
N ILE A 61 1.89 3.60 -21.64
CA ILE A 61 2.00 4.51 -20.51
C ILE A 61 1.65 5.93 -20.93
N GLY A 62 0.45 6.39 -20.55
CA GLY A 62 -0.08 7.72 -20.81
C GLY A 62 0.15 8.74 -19.69
N SER A 63 0.39 8.26 -18.45
CA SER A 63 0.47 9.07 -17.24
C SER A 63 1.45 8.48 -16.22
N PHE A 64 1.70 9.22 -15.12
CA PHE A 64 2.49 8.69 -14.00
C PHE A 64 1.77 7.55 -13.29
N ASN A 65 0.44 7.61 -13.14
CA ASN A 65 -0.32 6.53 -12.51
C ASN A 65 -0.33 5.26 -13.37
N ASP A 66 -0.40 5.38 -14.71
CA ASP A 66 -0.21 4.22 -15.59
C ASP A 66 1.17 3.60 -15.41
N PHE A 67 2.21 4.45 -15.30
CA PHE A 67 3.57 3.98 -15.02
C PHE A 67 3.66 3.29 -13.65
N PHE A 68 3.07 3.86 -12.62
CA PHE A 68 3.12 3.29 -11.28
C PHE A 68 2.43 1.92 -11.19
N SER A 69 1.31 1.78 -11.91
CA SER A 69 0.55 0.52 -12.05
C SER A 69 0.88 -0.26 -13.33
N ARG A 70 2.08 -0.07 -13.88
CA ARG A 70 2.55 -0.70 -15.13
C ARG A 70 2.35 -2.20 -15.12
N LYS A 71 2.09 -2.78 -16.29
CA LYS A 71 2.00 -4.22 -16.45
C LYS A 71 3.38 -4.84 -16.57
N ILE A 72 3.51 -6.05 -16.06
CA ILE A 72 4.67 -6.89 -16.28
C ILE A 72 4.46 -7.70 -17.56
N LYS A 73 5.56 -7.99 -18.26
CA LYS A 73 5.54 -8.85 -19.46
C LYS A 73 5.05 -10.25 -19.09
N GLU A 74 4.41 -10.91 -20.03
CA GLU A 74 4.02 -12.30 -19.87
C GLU A 74 5.24 -13.15 -19.47
N ASP A 75 5.03 -14.18 -18.69
CA ASP A 75 6.04 -15.13 -18.17
C ASP A 75 7.06 -14.57 -17.16
N ARG A 76 6.98 -13.30 -16.75
CA ARG A 76 7.90 -12.74 -15.74
C ARG A 76 7.43 -12.99 -14.28
N ARG A 77 6.16 -13.23 -14.08
CA ARG A 77 5.58 -13.67 -12.78
C ARG A 77 4.65 -14.83 -13.05
N SER A 78 5.21 -16.05 -13.08
CA SER A 78 4.41 -17.26 -13.17
C SER A 78 3.56 -17.44 -11.92
N ILE A 79 2.31 -17.81 -12.12
CA ILE A 79 1.40 -18.16 -11.02
C ILE A 79 1.43 -19.67 -10.89
N ASP A 80 1.81 -20.16 -9.72
CA ASP A 80 1.67 -21.57 -9.36
C ASP A 80 0.16 -21.91 -9.32
N ARG A 81 -0.21 -22.98 -9.99
CA ARG A 81 -1.61 -23.41 -10.11
C ARG A 81 -1.92 -24.67 -9.31
N ASP A 82 -0.98 -25.13 -8.52
CA ASP A 82 -1.21 -26.24 -7.63
C ASP A 82 -2.17 -25.82 -6.52
N SER A 83 -3.28 -26.55 -6.37
CA SER A 83 -4.32 -26.24 -5.37
C SER A 83 -3.85 -26.42 -3.93
N GLU A 84 -2.76 -27.14 -3.70
CA GLU A 84 -2.18 -27.36 -2.36
C GLU A 84 -1.21 -26.25 -1.95
N HIS A 85 -0.90 -25.31 -2.87
CA HIS A 85 0.05 -24.24 -2.63
C HIS A 85 -0.64 -22.89 -2.40
N LEU A 86 -0.28 -22.21 -1.33
CA LEU A 86 -0.63 -20.80 -1.12
C LEU A 86 0.36 -19.91 -1.84
N ILE A 87 -0.09 -19.15 -2.82
CA ILE A 87 0.77 -18.26 -3.59
C ILE A 87 0.92 -16.88 -2.95
N ALA A 88 2.03 -16.20 -3.23
CA ALA A 88 2.20 -14.80 -2.91
C ALA A 88 1.30 -13.92 -3.80
N PRO A 89 0.45 -13.05 -3.22
CA PRO A 89 -0.47 -12.23 -4.01
C PRO A 89 0.23 -11.11 -4.80
N CYS A 90 1.43 -10.72 -4.41
CA CYS A 90 2.17 -9.62 -5.01
C CYS A 90 3.67 -9.74 -4.72
N ASP A 91 4.46 -8.95 -5.44
CA ASP A 91 5.85 -8.71 -5.06
C ASP A 91 5.91 -8.08 -3.66
N GLY A 92 7.05 -8.18 -3.00
CA GLY A 92 7.26 -7.50 -1.73
C GLY A 92 8.00 -8.33 -0.69
N LEU A 93 8.18 -7.71 0.45
CA LEU A 93 8.78 -8.35 1.63
C LEU A 93 7.69 -8.89 2.52
N LEU A 94 7.70 -10.20 2.75
CA LEU A 94 6.72 -10.90 3.58
C LEU A 94 7.15 -10.89 5.04
N SER A 95 6.19 -10.56 5.92
CA SER A 95 6.25 -10.82 7.36
C SER A 95 5.03 -11.63 7.77
N VAL A 96 5.22 -12.58 8.67
CA VAL A 96 4.17 -13.51 9.12
C VAL A 96 4.06 -13.46 10.65
N TRP A 97 2.83 -13.33 11.14
CA TRP A 97 2.52 -13.40 12.56
C TRP A 97 1.38 -14.39 12.80
N LYS A 98 1.52 -15.20 13.83
CA LYS A 98 0.42 -16.02 14.33
C LYS A 98 -0.57 -15.11 15.08
N ILE A 99 -1.86 -15.33 14.86
CA ILE A 99 -2.94 -14.57 15.52
C ILE A 99 -3.42 -15.41 16.71
N GLU A 100 -3.07 -14.99 17.91
CA GLU A 100 -3.54 -15.56 19.17
C GLU A 100 -4.40 -14.54 19.92
N GLU A 101 -5.03 -14.93 21.02
CA GLU A 101 -5.79 -13.98 21.84
C GLU A 101 -4.88 -12.85 22.33
N GLY A 102 -5.30 -11.61 22.08
CA GLY A 102 -4.52 -10.42 22.44
C GLY A 102 -3.33 -10.13 21.54
N THR A 103 -3.14 -10.85 20.44
CA THR A 103 -2.02 -10.60 19.51
C THR A 103 -2.02 -9.17 19.00
N VAL A 104 -0.89 -8.51 19.21
CA VAL A 104 -0.58 -7.19 18.70
C VAL A 104 0.42 -7.33 17.55
N LEU A 105 0.04 -6.88 16.37
CA LEU A 105 0.85 -6.90 15.16
C LEU A 105 1.79 -5.69 15.15
N PRO A 106 3.11 -5.87 15.33
CA PRO A 106 4.07 -4.78 15.22
C PRO A 106 4.34 -4.49 13.74
N ILE A 107 3.60 -3.58 13.15
CA ILE A 107 3.83 -3.15 11.78
C ILE A 107 4.61 -1.85 11.83
N LYS A 108 5.91 -1.93 11.58
CA LYS A 108 6.88 -0.86 11.78
C LYS A 108 6.89 -0.40 13.25
N GLN A 109 6.66 0.87 13.55
CA GLN A 109 6.68 1.39 14.93
C GLN A 109 5.28 1.53 15.55
N SER A 110 4.24 1.12 14.83
CA SER A 110 2.87 1.13 15.31
C SER A 110 2.39 -0.29 15.62
N HIS A 111 1.47 -0.37 16.56
CA HIS A 111 0.89 -1.62 17.04
C HIS A 111 -0.56 -1.71 16.63
N TYR A 112 -0.96 -2.81 16.01
CA TYR A 112 -2.30 -3.02 15.50
C TYR A 112 -2.84 -4.36 15.99
N THR A 113 -4.14 -4.44 16.16
CA THR A 113 -4.86 -5.71 16.30
C THR A 113 -5.61 -5.99 15.00
N VAL A 114 -5.96 -7.25 14.75
CA VAL A 114 -6.78 -7.60 13.58
C VAL A 114 -8.12 -6.87 13.62
N SER A 115 -8.71 -6.74 14.82
CA SER A 115 -9.95 -5.99 15.04
C SER A 115 -9.80 -4.51 14.69
N SER A 116 -8.70 -3.85 15.08
CA SER A 116 -8.45 -2.45 14.76
C SER A 116 -8.26 -2.20 13.26
N LEU A 117 -7.57 -3.13 12.58
CA LEU A 117 -7.37 -3.06 11.13
C LEU A 117 -8.68 -3.26 10.36
N LEU A 118 -9.51 -4.21 10.77
CA LEU A 118 -10.78 -4.52 10.10
C LEU A 118 -11.95 -3.63 10.54
N ARG A 119 -11.82 -2.91 11.67
CA ARG A 119 -12.93 -2.21 12.36
C ARG A 119 -14.16 -3.12 12.55
N ASN A 120 -13.92 -4.41 12.74
CA ASN A 120 -14.99 -5.39 12.89
C ASN A 120 -14.52 -6.57 13.74
N GLU A 121 -14.94 -6.61 15.00
CA GLU A 121 -14.57 -7.66 15.94
C GLU A 121 -15.13 -9.03 15.55
N LYS A 122 -16.33 -9.09 14.97
CA LYS A 122 -16.94 -10.36 14.56
C LYS A 122 -16.11 -11.02 13.46
N ILE A 123 -15.69 -10.23 12.47
CA ILE A 123 -14.82 -10.73 11.39
C ILE A 123 -13.43 -11.08 11.95
N ALA A 124 -12.89 -10.27 12.82
CA ALA A 124 -11.57 -10.50 13.42
C ALA A 124 -11.48 -11.84 14.16
N LYS A 125 -12.55 -12.26 14.86
CA LYS A 125 -12.61 -13.54 15.56
C LYS A 125 -12.47 -14.77 14.64
N HIS A 126 -12.84 -14.64 13.35
CA HIS A 126 -12.67 -15.74 12.39
C HIS A 126 -11.21 -16.04 12.05
N TYR A 127 -10.32 -15.10 12.34
CA TYR A 127 -8.87 -15.25 12.10
C TYR A 127 -8.10 -15.71 13.35
N GLN A 128 -8.80 -15.98 14.47
CA GLN A 128 -8.19 -16.52 15.68
C GLN A 128 -7.48 -17.85 15.35
N ASP A 129 -6.29 -18.05 15.90
CA ASP A 129 -5.39 -19.18 15.67
C ASP A 129 -4.86 -19.31 14.22
N GLY A 130 -5.19 -18.35 13.35
CA GLY A 130 -4.67 -18.25 12.00
C GLY A 130 -3.36 -17.45 11.93
N TYR A 131 -3.05 -16.95 10.72
CA TYR A 131 -1.84 -16.19 10.44
C TYR A 131 -2.18 -14.85 9.75
N CYS A 132 -1.44 -13.82 10.12
CA CYS A 132 -1.44 -12.54 9.41
C CYS A 132 -0.19 -12.46 8.53
N LEU A 133 -0.39 -12.40 7.23
CA LEU A 133 0.68 -12.23 6.25
C LEU A 133 0.69 -10.77 5.78
N VAL A 134 1.78 -10.06 6.01
CA VAL A 134 1.95 -8.67 5.59
C VAL A 134 2.97 -8.60 4.47
N PHE A 135 2.51 -8.25 3.29
CA PHE A 135 3.33 -8.01 2.11
C PHE A 135 3.63 -6.52 2.00
N ARG A 136 4.89 -6.15 2.14
CA ARG A 136 5.32 -4.76 2.03
C ARG A 136 5.93 -4.48 0.66
N LEU A 137 5.23 -3.72 -0.16
CA LEU A 137 5.73 -3.26 -1.44
C LEU A 137 6.59 -1.99 -1.27
N CYS A 138 7.72 -1.96 -1.96
CA CYS A 138 8.52 -0.76 -2.16
C CYS A 138 8.23 -0.18 -3.55
N VAL A 139 8.65 1.05 -3.81
CA VAL A 139 8.32 1.79 -5.04
C VAL A 139 8.90 1.18 -6.33
N ASP A 140 9.91 0.34 -6.21
CA ASP A 140 10.55 -0.43 -7.27
C ASP A 140 9.85 -1.76 -7.57
N HIS A 141 9.02 -2.26 -6.66
CA HIS A 141 8.28 -3.50 -6.84
C HIS A 141 7.15 -3.37 -7.87
N TYR A 142 6.59 -4.52 -8.27
CA TYR A 142 5.42 -4.60 -9.12
C TYR A 142 4.16 -4.27 -8.32
N HIS A 143 3.45 -3.18 -8.67
CA HIS A 143 2.31 -2.66 -7.90
C HIS A 143 0.94 -3.22 -8.33
N ARG A 144 0.92 -4.46 -8.82
CA ARG A 144 -0.33 -5.21 -9.02
C ARG A 144 -0.33 -6.44 -8.15
N TYR A 145 -1.51 -6.95 -7.85
CA TYR A 145 -1.69 -8.14 -7.04
C TYR A 145 -2.72 -9.07 -7.67
N CYS A 146 -2.67 -10.35 -7.30
CA CYS A 146 -3.66 -11.36 -7.62
C CYS A 146 -4.32 -11.90 -6.34
N TYR A 147 -5.36 -12.69 -6.50
CA TYR A 147 -5.91 -13.45 -5.38
C TYR A 147 -4.97 -14.61 -5.02
N VAL A 148 -4.86 -14.88 -3.73
CA VAL A 148 -3.99 -15.96 -3.21
C VAL A 148 -4.52 -17.36 -3.54
N ASP A 149 -5.81 -17.45 -3.82
CA ASP A 149 -6.51 -18.70 -4.09
C ASP A 149 -7.80 -18.43 -4.86
N SER A 150 -8.43 -19.48 -5.39
CA SER A 150 -9.74 -19.45 -6.00
C SER A 150 -10.83 -19.33 -4.94
N GLY A 151 -11.88 -18.57 -5.23
CA GLY A 151 -12.95 -18.41 -4.27
C GLY A 151 -14.02 -17.42 -4.68
N LYS A 152 -14.99 -17.21 -3.80
CA LYS A 152 -16.07 -16.25 -3.98
C LYS A 152 -15.78 -14.97 -3.21
N LYS A 153 -15.55 -13.89 -3.94
CA LYS A 153 -15.33 -12.56 -3.35
C LYS A 153 -16.67 -11.94 -2.90
N SER A 154 -16.72 -11.47 -1.65
CA SER A 154 -17.79 -10.60 -1.17
C SER A 154 -17.68 -9.19 -1.73
N ARG A 155 -18.66 -8.32 -1.45
CA ARG A 155 -18.56 -6.89 -1.76
C ARG A 155 -17.37 -6.25 -1.04
N ASN A 156 -16.80 -5.22 -1.67
CA ASN A 156 -15.81 -4.38 -0.99
C ASN A 156 -16.47 -3.59 0.15
N ILE A 157 -15.75 -3.48 1.26
CA ILE A 157 -16.13 -2.62 2.38
C ILE A 157 -15.11 -1.50 2.42
N HIS A 158 -15.56 -0.27 2.18
CA HIS A 158 -14.71 0.91 2.27
C HIS A 158 -14.72 1.41 3.72
N LEU A 159 -13.53 1.53 4.30
CA LEU A 159 -13.33 2.15 5.60
C LEU A 159 -12.82 3.58 5.38
N PRO A 160 -13.66 4.61 5.64
CA PRO A 160 -13.28 5.99 5.41
C PRO A 160 -12.15 6.43 6.36
N GLY A 161 -11.29 7.29 5.87
CA GLY A 161 -10.16 7.83 6.60
C GLY A 161 -9.50 8.97 5.83
N ILE A 162 -8.29 9.31 6.22
CA ILE A 162 -7.45 10.33 5.60
C ILE A 162 -6.31 9.67 4.79
N PHE A 163 -5.38 10.45 4.23
CA PHE A 163 -4.31 9.93 3.37
C PHE A 163 -2.93 10.38 3.88
N HIS A 164 -2.48 9.79 4.99
CA HIS A 164 -1.09 9.94 5.43
C HIS A 164 -0.14 9.12 4.54
N THR A 165 1.08 9.62 4.36
CA THR A 165 2.14 8.80 3.77
C THR A 165 2.47 7.60 4.65
N VAL A 166 2.82 6.48 4.03
CA VAL A 166 3.29 5.26 4.73
C VAL A 166 4.82 5.26 4.95
N ARG A 167 5.47 6.42 4.86
CA ARG A 167 6.92 6.55 5.13
C ARG A 167 7.19 6.52 6.63
N PRO A 168 8.41 6.14 7.05
CA PRO A 168 8.77 6.03 8.47
C PRO A 168 8.41 7.28 9.29
N VAL A 169 8.64 8.47 8.76
CA VAL A 169 8.34 9.74 9.46
C VAL A 169 6.88 9.89 9.89
N ALA A 170 5.93 9.32 9.15
CA ALA A 170 4.52 9.32 9.53
C ALA A 170 4.21 8.19 10.50
N LEU A 171 4.72 7.00 10.22
CA LEU A 171 4.53 5.79 11.03
C LEU A 171 5.13 5.90 12.43
N ASP A 172 6.17 6.72 12.60
CA ASP A 172 6.76 7.05 13.90
C ASP A 172 5.85 7.92 14.78
N GLN A 173 4.87 8.60 14.18
CA GLN A 173 4.04 9.58 14.86
C GLN A 173 2.56 9.18 14.97
N LEU A 174 2.08 8.35 14.06
CA LEU A 174 0.66 8.07 13.88
C LEU A 174 0.42 6.58 13.53
N PRO A 175 -0.71 5.99 13.97
CA PRO A 175 -1.14 4.66 13.57
C PRO A 175 -1.77 4.70 12.17
N VAL A 176 -0.93 4.99 11.16
CA VAL A 176 -1.35 5.30 9.78
C VAL A 176 -2.29 4.26 9.18
N TYR A 177 -2.07 2.97 9.45
CA TYR A 177 -2.89 1.90 8.87
C TYR A 177 -4.31 1.81 9.45
N THR A 178 -4.59 2.46 10.57
CA THR A 178 -5.95 2.57 11.11
C THR A 178 -6.60 3.93 10.83
N GLU A 179 -5.81 4.95 10.55
CA GLU A 179 -6.30 6.30 10.21
C GLU A 179 -6.54 6.49 8.72
N ASN A 180 -5.73 5.85 7.87
CA ASN A 180 -5.89 5.96 6.43
C ASN A 180 -7.17 5.27 5.93
N SER A 181 -7.71 5.85 4.87
CA SER A 181 -8.78 5.24 4.06
C SER A 181 -8.31 3.89 3.50
N ARG A 182 -9.13 2.89 3.57
CA ARG A 182 -8.82 1.53 3.14
C ARG A 182 -10.06 0.71 2.80
#